data_abda5df66c332a173d50676850f69133
#
_entry.id   abda5df66c332a173d50676850f69133
#
_cell.length_a   1.000
_cell.length_b   1.000
_cell.length_c   1.000
_cell.angle_alpha   90.00
_cell.angle_beta   90.00
_cell.angle_gamma   90.00
#
_symmetry.space_group_name_H-M   'P 1'
#
loop_
_entity.id
_entity.type
_entity.pdbx_description
1 polymer ?
#
loop_
_entity_poly.entity_id
_entity_poly.type
_entity_poly.pdbx_seq_one_letter_code
_entity_poly.pdbx_strand_id
1 'polypeptide(L)'
;GTVEEMDQYINFADQWKDAEGNSYGIGYMGNAQGLLYNKAVFEAAGVTELPKTPDELIAALQAIKDNTDAIPLYTNYAAGWTMGGQWDAFLGAITTGDETWLNQKFVHTAEPFADNGDGTGAYALYKILYDAVAQGLIEDDYTTTDWEGCKAMINNGEIGCMVLGSWAISQMKE
;
A
#
# COMPACT_ATOMS: atom_id res chain seq x y z
N GLY A 1 -5.96 -25.51 -24.24
CA GLY A 1 -6.05 -25.66 -22.82
C GLY A 1 -7.19 -24.83 -22.25
N THR A 2 -7.68 -25.20 -21.09
CA THR A 2 -8.66 -24.42 -20.35
C THR A 2 -7.94 -23.42 -19.42
N VAL A 3 -8.69 -22.49 -18.81
CA VAL A 3 -8.17 -21.56 -17.79
C VAL A 3 -7.60 -22.36 -16.62
N GLU A 4 -8.32 -23.39 -16.17
CA GLU A 4 -7.91 -24.26 -15.05
C GLU A 4 -6.61 -25.01 -15.34
N GLU A 5 -6.37 -25.45 -16.59
CA GLU A 5 -5.10 -26.06 -16.97
C GLU A 5 -3.95 -25.05 -16.96
N MET A 6 -4.20 -23.77 -17.22
CA MET A 6 -3.19 -22.71 -17.19
C MET A 6 -2.86 -22.26 -15.78
N ASP A 7 -3.80 -22.30 -14.86
CA ASP A 7 -3.64 -21.87 -13.45
C ASP A 7 -2.44 -22.56 -12.77
N GLN A 8 -2.16 -23.81 -13.08
CA GLN A 8 -1.02 -24.55 -12.54
C GLN A 8 0.36 -23.95 -12.85
N TYR A 9 0.43 -23.06 -13.84
CA TYR A 9 1.67 -22.39 -14.25
C TYR A 9 1.76 -20.94 -13.78
N ILE A 10 0.74 -20.44 -13.07
CA ILE A 10 0.61 -19.04 -12.67
C ILE A 10 0.68 -18.96 -11.15
N ASN A 11 1.64 -18.21 -10.63
CA ASN A 11 1.69 -17.90 -9.20
C ASN A 11 0.50 -17.02 -8.81
N PHE A 12 -0.07 -17.29 -7.64
CA PHE A 12 -1.21 -16.55 -7.11
C PHE A 12 -2.47 -16.63 -7.99
N ALA A 13 -2.69 -17.74 -8.71
CA ALA A 13 -3.87 -17.95 -9.54
C ALA A 13 -5.17 -17.91 -8.74
N ASP A 14 -5.15 -18.32 -7.47
CA ASP A 14 -6.31 -18.37 -6.60
C ASP A 14 -6.88 -16.98 -6.26
N GLN A 15 -6.12 -15.91 -6.40
CA GLN A 15 -6.64 -14.54 -6.24
C GLN A 15 -7.72 -14.16 -7.27
N TRP A 16 -7.81 -14.90 -8.40
CA TRP A 16 -8.76 -14.66 -9.49
C TRP A 16 -9.99 -15.57 -9.42
N LYS A 17 -10.08 -16.42 -8.40
CA LYS A 17 -11.18 -17.34 -8.21
C LYS A 17 -12.25 -16.76 -7.30
N ASP A 18 -13.50 -17.09 -7.62
CA ASP A 18 -14.64 -16.82 -6.73
C ASP A 18 -14.69 -17.82 -5.56
N ALA A 19 -15.72 -17.69 -4.70
CA ALA A 19 -15.91 -18.56 -3.54
C ALA A 19 -16.19 -20.03 -3.94
N GLU A 20 -16.69 -20.26 -5.14
CA GLU A 20 -16.97 -21.58 -5.72
C GLU A 20 -15.74 -22.17 -6.42
N GLY A 21 -14.64 -21.41 -6.52
CA GLY A 21 -13.39 -21.83 -7.16
C GLY A 21 -13.35 -21.64 -8.69
N ASN A 22 -14.33 -20.93 -9.27
CA ASN A 22 -14.33 -20.65 -10.70
C ASN A 22 -13.31 -19.54 -11.05
N SER A 23 -12.55 -19.75 -12.11
CA SER A 23 -11.58 -18.80 -12.63
C SER A 23 -12.15 -18.03 -13.82
N TYR A 24 -12.10 -16.69 -13.76
CA TYR A 24 -12.64 -15.81 -14.80
C TYR A 24 -11.59 -15.12 -15.65
N GLY A 25 -10.32 -15.39 -15.38
CA GLY A 25 -9.23 -14.77 -16.11
C GLY A 25 -7.88 -15.43 -15.86
N ILE A 26 -6.91 -15.05 -16.65
CA ILE A 26 -5.52 -15.49 -16.52
C ILE A 26 -4.65 -14.27 -16.26
N GLY A 27 -3.95 -14.27 -15.13
CA GLY A 27 -2.94 -13.27 -14.83
C GLY A 27 -1.74 -13.43 -15.76
N TYR A 28 -1.38 -12.37 -16.50
CA TYR A 28 -0.21 -12.37 -17.37
C TYR A 28 0.92 -11.48 -16.82
N MET A 29 0.62 -10.65 -15.83
CA MET A 29 1.57 -9.74 -15.18
C MET A 29 1.13 -9.50 -13.74
N GLY A 30 2.09 -9.36 -12.84
CA GLY A 30 1.85 -9.00 -11.45
C GLY A 30 2.66 -7.78 -11.02
N ASN A 31 2.13 -7.05 -10.05
CA ASN A 31 2.83 -6.00 -9.34
C ASN A 31 2.91 -6.35 -7.86
N ALA A 32 4.04 -6.05 -7.23
CA ALA A 32 4.08 -5.98 -5.77
C ALA A 32 3.43 -4.67 -5.33
N GLN A 33 2.61 -4.72 -4.29
CA GLN A 33 2.03 -3.55 -3.65
C GLN A 33 2.68 -3.34 -2.28
N GLY A 34 2.83 -2.09 -1.86
CA GLY A 34 3.44 -1.80 -0.58
C GLY A 34 3.87 -0.35 -0.45
N LEU A 35 4.96 -0.13 0.26
CA LEU A 35 5.51 1.19 0.53
C LEU A 35 6.71 1.46 -0.37
N LEU A 36 6.59 2.44 -1.26
CA LEU A 36 7.73 3.02 -1.97
C LEU A 36 8.34 4.09 -1.08
N TYR A 37 9.65 4.04 -0.84
CA TYR A 37 10.32 4.94 0.10
C TYR A 37 11.65 5.48 -0.43
N ASN A 38 12.03 6.67 0.01
CA ASN A 38 13.34 7.25 -0.25
C ASN A 38 14.32 6.80 0.85
N LYS A 39 15.32 6.03 0.47
CA LYS A 39 16.31 5.48 1.41
C LYS A 39 17.09 6.57 2.16
N ALA A 40 17.49 7.63 1.46
CA ALA A 40 18.28 8.70 2.08
C ALA A 40 17.47 9.45 3.14
N VAL A 41 16.16 9.65 2.92
CA VAL A 41 15.26 10.26 3.93
C VAL A 41 15.13 9.38 5.16
N PHE A 42 14.92 8.07 4.98
CA PHE A 42 14.84 7.12 6.09
C PHE A 42 16.14 7.06 6.89
N GLU A 43 17.29 7.03 6.21
CA GLU A 43 18.62 7.05 6.84
C GLU A 43 18.85 8.37 7.61
N ALA A 44 18.52 9.53 7.01
CA ALA A 44 18.62 10.83 7.67
C ALA A 44 17.73 10.94 8.90
N ALA A 45 16.57 10.29 8.89
CA ALA A 45 15.66 10.20 10.04
C ALA A 45 16.15 9.24 11.13
N GLY A 46 17.21 8.46 10.89
CA GLY A 46 17.70 7.45 11.82
C GLY A 46 16.93 6.13 11.76
N VAL A 47 16.11 5.91 10.74
CA VAL A 47 15.37 4.65 10.51
C VAL A 47 16.30 3.67 9.79
N THR A 48 17.00 2.85 10.55
CA THR A 48 18.00 1.90 10.03
C THR A 48 17.42 0.56 9.63
N GLU A 49 16.27 0.20 10.20
CA GLU A 49 15.53 -1.00 9.84
C GLU A 49 14.14 -0.64 9.32
N LEU A 50 13.71 -1.34 8.27
CA LEU A 50 12.39 -1.10 7.70
C LEU A 50 11.30 -1.59 8.66
N PRO A 51 10.23 -0.80 8.85
CA PRO A 51 9.12 -1.17 9.71
C PRO A 51 8.44 -2.45 9.21
N LYS A 52 8.06 -3.30 10.14
CA LYS A 52 7.39 -4.59 9.90
C LYS A 52 5.98 -4.65 10.47
N THR A 53 5.62 -3.66 11.28
CA THR A 53 4.30 -3.55 11.90
C THR A 53 3.71 -2.15 11.68
N PRO A 54 2.39 -1.97 11.81
CA PRO A 54 1.77 -0.65 11.76
C PRO A 54 2.39 0.36 12.74
N ASP A 55 2.62 -0.05 13.98
CA ASP A 55 3.20 0.82 15.01
C ASP A 55 4.63 1.24 14.68
N GLU A 56 5.45 0.31 14.16
CA GLU A 56 6.81 0.62 13.70
C GLU A 56 6.78 1.59 12.51
N LEU A 57 5.80 1.47 11.60
CA LEU A 57 5.64 2.40 10.49
C LEU A 57 5.29 3.81 11.00
N ILE A 58 4.32 3.94 11.88
CA ILE A 58 3.95 5.24 12.47
C ILE A 58 5.16 5.85 13.19
N ALA A 59 5.92 5.05 13.95
CA ALA A 59 7.16 5.52 14.60
C ALA A 59 8.21 5.99 13.59
N ALA A 60 8.38 5.29 12.47
CA ALA A 60 9.29 5.70 11.40
C ALA A 60 8.84 7.01 10.74
N LEU A 61 7.55 7.16 10.47
CA LEU A 61 6.99 8.42 9.94
C LEU A 61 7.20 9.58 10.91
N GLN A 62 7.02 9.35 12.21
CA GLN A 62 7.29 10.37 13.23
C GLN A 62 8.76 10.74 13.27
N ALA A 63 9.67 9.76 13.16
CA ALA A 63 11.10 10.03 13.10
C ALA A 63 11.50 10.87 11.87
N ILE A 64 10.87 10.65 10.72
CA ILE A 64 11.07 11.48 9.52
C ILE A 64 10.63 12.92 9.80
N LYS A 65 9.45 13.11 10.38
CA LYS A 65 8.93 14.44 10.74
C LYS A 65 9.85 15.20 11.71
N ASP A 66 10.39 14.50 12.70
CA ASP A 66 11.19 15.11 13.76
C ASP A 66 12.63 15.43 13.34
N ASN A 67 13.19 14.71 12.38
CA ASN A 67 14.61 14.76 12.03
C ASN A 67 14.90 15.24 10.61
N THR A 68 13.89 15.48 9.79
CA THR A 68 14.04 15.93 8.39
C THR A 68 12.98 16.97 8.03
N ASP A 69 13.16 17.64 6.90
CA ASP A 69 12.16 18.53 6.31
C ASP A 69 11.23 17.80 5.34
N ALA A 70 11.39 16.49 5.15
CA ALA A 70 10.59 15.72 4.23
C ALA A 70 9.18 15.47 4.76
N ILE A 71 8.19 15.40 3.85
CA ILE A 71 6.85 14.92 4.14
C ILE A 71 6.95 13.41 4.47
N PRO A 72 6.58 12.95 5.66
CA PRO A 72 6.78 11.56 6.05
C PRO A 72 6.08 10.57 5.14
N LEU A 73 4.76 10.73 4.97
CA LEU A 73 3.90 9.93 4.10
C LEU A 73 3.13 10.86 3.16
N TYR A 74 3.31 10.69 1.86
CA TYR A 74 2.55 11.43 0.87
C TYR A 74 1.36 10.60 0.40
N THR A 75 0.15 11.06 0.68
CA THR A 75 -1.08 10.32 0.37
C THR A 75 -1.48 10.46 -1.09
N ASN A 76 -1.14 11.59 -1.71
CA ASN A 76 -1.57 11.97 -3.05
C ASN A 76 -3.12 11.97 -3.17
N TYR A 77 -3.79 12.42 -2.15
CA TYR A 77 -5.25 12.32 -1.97
C TYR A 77 -6.05 12.89 -3.15
N ALA A 78 -5.65 14.06 -3.67
CA ALA A 78 -6.36 14.69 -4.78
C ALA A 78 -6.35 13.87 -6.08
N ALA A 79 -5.40 12.95 -6.24
CA ALA A 79 -5.34 12.04 -7.37
C ALA A 79 -6.40 10.92 -7.31
N GLY A 80 -7.26 10.88 -6.32
CA GLY A 80 -8.42 10.00 -6.15
C GLY A 80 -8.15 8.50 -6.23
N TRP A 81 -7.50 8.05 -7.30
CA TRP A 81 -7.16 6.63 -7.51
C TRP A 81 -6.21 6.08 -6.44
N THR A 82 -5.42 6.93 -5.81
CA THR A 82 -4.52 6.52 -4.71
C THR A 82 -5.31 6.05 -3.50
N MET A 83 -6.42 6.68 -3.20
CA MET A 83 -7.29 6.27 -2.10
C MET A 83 -8.11 5.03 -2.44
N GLY A 84 -8.61 4.92 -3.67
CA GLY A 84 -9.44 3.79 -4.10
C GLY A 84 -8.68 2.60 -4.69
N GLY A 85 -7.40 2.78 -5.07
CA GLY A 85 -6.61 1.75 -5.72
C GLY A 85 -5.31 1.39 -4.99
N GLN A 86 -4.86 2.21 -4.04
CA GLN A 86 -3.65 1.93 -3.25
C GLN A 86 -3.99 1.73 -1.77
N TRP A 87 -4.81 2.61 -1.18
CA TRP A 87 -5.32 2.48 0.17
C TRP A 87 -6.69 1.77 0.14
N ASP A 88 -6.71 0.48 -0.18
CA ASP A 88 -7.96 -0.26 -0.34
C ASP A 88 -7.90 -1.68 0.21
N ALA A 89 -9.01 -2.39 0.06
CA ALA A 89 -9.13 -3.77 0.51
C ALA A 89 -8.13 -4.72 -0.17
N PHE A 90 -7.64 -4.39 -1.38
CA PHE A 90 -6.65 -5.20 -2.08
C PHE A 90 -5.29 -5.16 -1.36
N LEU A 91 -4.82 -3.99 -0.94
CA LEU A 91 -3.62 -3.90 -0.11
C LEU A 91 -3.87 -4.54 1.27
N GLY A 92 -5.08 -4.39 1.83
CA GLY A 92 -5.51 -5.10 3.03
C GLY A 92 -5.39 -6.62 2.89
N ALA A 93 -5.77 -7.17 1.73
CA ALA A 93 -5.61 -8.61 1.44
C ALA A 93 -4.15 -9.04 1.49
N ILE A 94 -3.24 -8.26 0.92
CA ILE A 94 -1.79 -8.55 0.92
C ILE A 94 -1.26 -8.68 2.34
N THR A 95 -1.74 -7.86 3.28
CA THR A 95 -1.31 -7.93 4.69
C THR A 95 -1.67 -9.24 5.35
N THR A 96 -2.71 -9.93 4.90
CA THR A 96 -3.14 -11.21 5.46
C THR A 96 -2.26 -12.39 5.04
N GLY A 97 -1.52 -12.25 3.93
CA GLY A 97 -0.77 -13.35 3.32
C GLY A 97 -1.64 -14.44 2.68
N ASP A 98 -2.95 -14.22 2.59
CA ASP A 98 -3.91 -15.14 2.00
C ASP A 98 -4.40 -14.60 0.65
N GLU A 99 -3.95 -15.22 -0.43
CA GLU A 99 -4.32 -14.81 -1.79
C GLU A 99 -5.82 -14.92 -2.09
N THR A 100 -6.55 -15.74 -1.34
CA THR A 100 -8.00 -15.91 -1.50
C THR A 100 -8.83 -14.91 -0.68
N TRP A 101 -8.18 -14.14 0.22
CA TRP A 101 -8.88 -13.33 1.22
C TRP A 101 -9.86 -12.34 0.60
N LEU A 102 -9.46 -11.63 -0.43
CA LEU A 102 -10.30 -10.59 -1.06
C LEU A 102 -11.58 -11.19 -1.65
N ASN A 103 -11.45 -12.16 -2.53
CA ASN A 103 -12.56 -12.68 -3.33
C ASN A 103 -13.38 -13.78 -2.63
N GLN A 104 -12.79 -14.48 -1.67
CA GLN A 104 -13.45 -15.60 -1.02
C GLN A 104 -13.86 -15.32 0.43
N LYS A 105 -13.28 -14.30 1.07
CA LYS A 105 -13.58 -13.95 2.47
C LYS A 105 -14.14 -12.54 2.62
N PHE A 106 -13.36 -11.53 2.21
CA PHE A 106 -13.70 -10.13 2.42
C PHE A 106 -15.06 -9.74 1.84
N VAL A 107 -15.33 -10.10 0.57
CA VAL A 107 -16.60 -9.74 -0.10
C VAL A 107 -17.80 -10.58 0.36
N HIS A 108 -17.58 -11.61 1.13
CA HIS A 108 -18.63 -12.52 1.64
C HIS A 108 -18.87 -12.41 3.16
N THR A 109 -18.07 -11.59 3.87
CA THR A 109 -18.30 -11.36 5.31
C THR A 109 -19.29 -10.23 5.54
N ALA A 110 -20.04 -10.30 6.65
CA ALA A 110 -20.96 -9.24 7.06
C ALA A 110 -20.25 -7.98 7.59
N GLU A 111 -19.03 -8.14 8.08
CA GLU A 111 -18.23 -7.09 8.69
C GLU A 111 -16.82 -7.01 8.06
N PRO A 112 -16.72 -6.59 6.76
CA PRO A 112 -15.46 -6.64 6.02
C PRO A 112 -14.38 -5.71 6.57
N PHE A 113 -14.75 -4.69 7.33
CA PHE A 113 -13.85 -3.72 7.96
C PHE A 113 -13.72 -3.91 9.47
N ALA A 114 -14.07 -5.10 9.99
CA ALA A 114 -13.85 -5.39 11.40
C ALA A 114 -12.35 -5.42 11.73
N ASP A 115 -12.01 -5.00 12.95
CA ASP A 115 -10.66 -5.14 13.48
C ASP A 115 -10.39 -6.60 13.81
N ASN A 116 -9.47 -7.22 13.11
CA ASN A 116 -9.05 -8.59 13.37
C ASN A 116 -8.16 -8.72 14.62
N GLY A 117 -7.66 -7.62 15.15
CA GLY A 117 -6.79 -7.58 16.33
C GLY A 117 -5.36 -8.08 16.09
N ASP A 118 -5.00 -8.38 14.85
CA ASP A 118 -3.69 -8.93 14.47
C ASP A 118 -2.87 -7.99 13.56
N GLY A 119 -3.39 -6.79 13.28
CA GLY A 119 -2.73 -5.80 12.41
C GLY A 119 -2.85 -6.10 10.92
N THR A 120 -3.77 -6.99 10.52
CA THR A 120 -4.00 -7.34 9.11
C THR A 120 -5.39 -6.97 8.63
N GLY A 121 -5.59 -6.99 7.31
CA GLY A 121 -6.88 -6.73 6.67
C GLY A 121 -7.15 -5.26 6.41
N ALA A 122 -8.37 -4.98 5.95
CA ALA A 122 -8.76 -3.64 5.52
C ALA A 122 -8.77 -2.62 6.66
N TYR A 123 -9.27 -3.02 7.84
CA TYR A 123 -9.30 -2.12 9.01
C TYR A 123 -7.90 -1.66 9.40
N ALA A 124 -6.95 -2.59 9.52
CA ALA A 124 -5.57 -2.26 9.91
C ALA A 124 -4.90 -1.30 8.93
N LEU A 125 -5.14 -1.48 7.63
CA LEU A 125 -4.63 -0.59 6.60
C LEU A 125 -5.19 0.83 6.74
N TYR A 126 -6.52 0.96 6.83
CA TYR A 126 -7.15 2.28 6.99
C TYR A 126 -6.81 2.93 8.33
N LYS A 127 -6.56 2.13 9.36
CA LYS A 127 -6.10 2.65 10.65
C LYS A 127 -4.72 3.29 10.55
N ILE A 128 -3.80 2.72 9.78
CA ILE A 128 -2.48 3.34 9.50
C ILE A 128 -2.67 4.71 8.87
N LEU A 129 -3.51 4.81 7.84
CA LEU A 129 -3.81 6.08 7.18
C LEU A 129 -4.43 7.09 8.15
N TYR A 130 -5.42 6.65 8.93
CA TYR A 130 -6.06 7.48 9.95
C TYR A 130 -5.06 8.00 10.98
N ASP A 131 -4.21 7.13 11.52
CA ASP A 131 -3.21 7.50 12.53
C ASP A 131 -2.17 8.47 11.94
N ALA A 132 -1.73 8.25 10.71
CA ALA A 132 -0.81 9.16 10.02
C ALA A 132 -1.42 10.57 9.85
N VAL A 133 -2.69 10.65 9.43
CA VAL A 133 -3.43 11.93 9.30
C VAL A 133 -3.59 12.59 10.66
N ALA A 134 -4.07 11.84 11.67
CA ALA A 134 -4.35 12.36 13.00
C ALA A 134 -3.09 12.92 13.70
N GLN A 135 -1.92 12.37 13.40
CA GLN A 135 -0.64 12.81 13.95
C GLN A 135 0.09 13.84 13.06
N GLY A 136 -0.53 14.25 11.96
CA GLY A 136 0.06 15.22 11.01
C GLY A 136 1.33 14.70 10.35
N LEU A 137 1.35 13.43 9.95
CA LEU A 137 2.47 12.74 9.32
C LEU A 137 2.33 12.67 7.79
N ILE A 138 1.37 13.41 7.23
CA ILE A 138 1.10 13.50 5.80
C ILE A 138 1.39 14.90 5.28
N GLU A 139 1.22 15.11 3.98
CA GLU A 139 1.27 16.44 3.36
C GLU A 139 0.22 17.40 3.95
N ASP A 140 0.57 18.66 4.15
CA ASP A 140 -0.33 19.67 4.74
C ASP A 140 -1.53 19.98 3.84
N ASP A 141 -1.29 20.10 2.53
CA ASP A 141 -2.32 20.41 1.54
C ASP A 141 -2.66 19.18 0.66
N TYR A 142 -3.25 18.16 1.28
CA TYR A 142 -3.62 16.92 0.60
C TYR A 142 -4.70 17.12 -0.49
N THR A 143 -5.40 18.26 -0.51
CA THR A 143 -6.45 18.57 -1.50
C THR A 143 -5.91 19.08 -2.83
N THR A 144 -4.65 19.50 -2.87
CA THR A 144 -3.96 20.02 -4.06
C THR A 144 -2.77 19.18 -4.51
N THR A 145 -2.69 17.93 -4.04
CA THR A 145 -1.60 17.02 -4.42
C THR A 145 -1.52 16.81 -5.92
N ASP A 146 -0.29 16.67 -6.43
CA ASP A 146 0.00 16.46 -7.84
C ASP A 146 0.77 15.16 -8.06
N TRP A 147 0.14 14.21 -8.76
CA TRP A 147 0.74 12.92 -9.08
C TRP A 147 2.02 13.06 -9.91
N GLU A 148 2.04 13.94 -10.91
CA GLU A 148 3.24 14.10 -11.74
C GLU A 148 4.37 14.76 -10.95
N GLY A 149 4.04 15.81 -10.16
CA GLY A 149 5.02 16.52 -9.33
C GLY A 149 5.62 15.66 -8.23
N CYS A 150 4.85 14.75 -7.63
CA CYS A 150 5.33 13.93 -6.51
C CYS A 150 6.49 12.99 -6.90
N LYS A 151 6.64 12.64 -8.17
CA LYS A 151 7.74 11.81 -8.67
C LYS A 151 9.09 12.53 -8.50
N ALA A 152 9.15 13.80 -8.84
CA ALA A 152 10.34 14.61 -8.59
C ALA A 152 10.58 14.83 -7.10
N MET A 153 9.52 15.07 -6.33
CA MET A 153 9.61 15.31 -4.89
C MET A 153 10.21 14.11 -4.14
N ILE A 154 9.76 12.87 -4.43
CA ILE A 154 10.33 11.70 -3.77
C ILE A 154 11.79 11.47 -4.18
N ASN A 155 12.16 11.70 -5.44
CA ASN A 155 13.52 11.58 -5.91
C ASN A 155 14.45 12.62 -5.25
N ASN A 156 13.96 13.83 -5.01
CA ASN A 156 14.72 14.92 -4.37
C ASN A 156 14.78 14.80 -2.85
N GLY A 157 14.10 13.81 -2.25
CA GLY A 157 14.08 13.64 -0.79
C GLY A 157 13.09 14.57 -0.07
N GLU A 158 12.13 15.14 -0.79
CA GLU A 158 11.05 15.96 -0.21
C GLU A 158 9.90 15.11 0.34
N ILE A 159 9.84 13.83 -0.06
CA ILE A 159 8.87 12.83 0.40
C ILE A 159 9.62 11.63 0.97
N GLY A 160 9.23 11.18 2.15
CA GLY A 160 9.77 9.97 2.78
C GLY A 160 9.25 8.70 2.12
N CYS A 161 7.94 8.56 2.02
CA CYS A 161 7.34 7.38 1.39
C CYS A 161 5.92 7.63 0.86
N MET A 162 5.47 6.67 0.02
CA MET A 162 4.13 6.61 -0.57
C MET A 162 3.67 5.16 -0.66
N VAL A 163 2.37 4.92 -0.48
CA VAL A 163 1.77 3.59 -0.74
C VAL A 163 1.51 3.46 -2.24
N LEU A 164 2.26 2.60 -2.90
CA LEU A 164 2.24 2.40 -4.35
C LEU A 164 2.56 0.95 -4.71
N GLY A 165 2.42 0.62 -5.99
CA GLY A 165 2.90 -0.65 -6.54
C GLY A 165 4.29 -0.54 -7.17
N SER A 166 4.92 -1.69 -7.42
CA SER A 166 6.24 -1.78 -8.07
C SER A 166 6.29 -1.17 -9.47
N TRP A 167 5.16 -1.01 -10.13
CA TRP A 167 5.01 -0.30 -11.39
C TRP A 167 5.47 1.16 -11.32
N ALA A 168 5.37 1.78 -10.14
CA ALA A 168 5.75 3.18 -9.96
C ALA A 168 7.27 3.39 -9.96
N ILE A 169 8.07 2.37 -9.65
CA ILE A 169 9.54 2.47 -9.56
C ILE A 169 10.16 2.96 -10.87
N SER A 170 9.66 2.47 -12.01
CA SER A 170 10.17 2.90 -13.32
C SER A 170 9.85 4.37 -13.61
N GLN A 171 8.70 4.85 -13.11
CA GLN A 171 8.27 6.24 -13.28
C GLN A 171 9.00 7.23 -12.38
N MET A 172 9.59 6.74 -11.27
CA MET A 172 10.36 7.57 -10.34
C MET A 172 11.83 7.73 -10.76
N LYS A 173 12.29 7.00 -11.78
CA LYS A 173 13.67 7.03 -12.27
C LYS A 173 13.91 8.06 -13.40
N GLU A 174 12.87 8.64 -13.91
CA GLU A 174 12.92 9.66 -14.96
C GLU A 174 12.96 11.05 -14.30
#